data_a1d022fa99d6f53c36e99425d93f539a
#
_entry.id   a1d022fa99d6f53c36e99425d93f539a
#
_cell.length_a   1.000
_cell.length_b   1.000
_cell.length_c   1.000
_cell.angle_alpha   90.00
_cell.angle_beta   90.00
_cell.angle_gamma   90.00
#
_symmetry.space_group_name_H-M   'P 1'
#
loop_
_entity.id
_entity.type
_entity.pdbx_description
1 polymer ?
#
loop_
_entity_poly.entity_id
_entity_poly.type
_entity_poly.pdbx_seq_one_letter_code
_entity_poly.pdbx_strand_id
1 'polypeptide(L)'
;PEHVEQDVEVLRGRVGQYIFISSASAYQTPPASLPVTESTVLDNPVWEYSRNKIACEERLTRAYRDEKFPGTIVRPSHTYDATLFPSHGGYTVLHRMRQGKPVVVHGDGTSLWTLTHNQDFAVGLVGLFGNPRAIGDSFHITSDEWLSWNQIYNFIAQAAGVEAKLVHIPSELIAAYDPEWGNSLLGD
;
A
#
# COMPACT_ATOMS: atom_id res chain seq x y z
N PRO A 1 -15.33 -2.52 7.34
CA PRO A 1 -16.26 -3.45 6.69
C PRO A 1 -17.68 -2.91 6.56
N GLU A 2 -18.21 -2.22 7.59
CA GLU A 2 -19.59 -1.74 7.65
C GLU A 2 -19.98 -0.83 6.46
N HIS A 3 -19.11 0.08 6.04
CA HIS A 3 -19.36 0.94 4.88
C HIS A 3 -19.53 0.14 3.59
N VAL A 4 -18.72 -0.91 3.38
CA VAL A 4 -18.86 -1.78 2.20
C VAL A 4 -20.20 -2.54 2.24
N GLU A 5 -20.67 -2.97 3.41
CA GLU A 5 -21.98 -3.58 3.54
C GLU A 5 -23.10 -2.61 3.12
N GLN A 6 -23.05 -1.38 3.62
CA GLN A 6 -24.00 -0.32 3.25
C GLN A 6 -23.95 0.01 1.76
N ASP A 7 -22.73 0.09 1.18
CA ASP A 7 -22.55 0.34 -0.25
C ASP A 7 -23.20 -0.78 -1.09
N VAL A 8 -22.98 -2.04 -0.70
CA VAL A 8 -23.59 -3.19 -1.40
C VAL A 8 -25.12 -3.12 -1.31
N GLU A 9 -25.68 -2.83 -0.15
CA GLU A 9 -27.15 -2.72 0.02
C GLU A 9 -27.73 -1.59 -0.84
N VAL A 10 -27.13 -0.41 -0.80
CA VAL A 10 -27.65 0.78 -1.46
C VAL A 10 -27.45 0.73 -2.97
N LEU A 11 -26.30 0.20 -3.45
CA LEU A 11 -25.91 0.27 -4.85
C LEU A 11 -26.29 -0.97 -5.67
N ARG A 12 -26.77 -2.03 -5.03
CA ARG A 12 -27.20 -3.27 -5.71
C ARG A 12 -28.24 -2.99 -6.80
N GLY A 13 -27.94 -3.43 -8.02
CA GLY A 13 -28.78 -3.23 -9.19
C GLY A 13 -28.87 -1.79 -9.70
N ARG A 14 -28.09 -0.87 -9.13
CA ARG A 14 -28.12 0.57 -9.47
C ARG A 14 -26.85 1.06 -10.16
N VAL A 15 -25.77 0.29 -10.09
CA VAL A 15 -24.46 0.65 -10.69
C VAL A 15 -24.00 -0.43 -11.65
N GLY A 16 -23.27 -0.01 -12.70
CA GLY A 16 -22.67 -0.94 -13.66
C GLY A 16 -21.32 -1.46 -13.20
N GLN A 17 -20.66 -0.77 -12.26
CA GLN A 17 -19.39 -1.15 -11.66
C GLN A 17 -19.23 -0.44 -10.30
N TYR A 18 -18.66 -1.14 -9.33
CA TYR A 18 -18.23 -0.61 -8.05
C TYR A 18 -16.72 -0.92 -7.89
N ILE A 19 -15.90 0.10 -7.73
CA ILE A 19 -14.45 -0.09 -7.57
C ILE A 19 -14.08 0.17 -6.11
N PHE A 20 -13.52 -0.83 -5.46
CA PHE A 20 -13.04 -0.75 -4.09
C PHE A 20 -11.53 -0.61 -4.07
N ILE A 21 -11.05 0.46 -3.45
CA ILE A 21 -9.62 0.64 -3.20
C ILE A 21 -9.25 -0.08 -1.90
N SER A 22 -8.61 -1.23 -2.05
CA SER A 22 -8.04 -2.03 -0.99
C SER A 22 -6.60 -1.56 -0.66
N SER A 23 -5.70 -2.49 -0.36
CA SER A 23 -4.29 -2.22 -0.08
C SER A 23 -3.45 -3.47 -0.36
N ALA A 24 -2.21 -3.27 -0.79
CA ALA A 24 -1.23 -4.36 -0.87
C ALA A 24 -0.90 -4.94 0.52
N SER A 25 -1.07 -4.18 1.60
CA SER A 25 -0.89 -4.68 2.98
C SER A 25 -1.87 -5.81 3.36
N ALA A 26 -2.90 -6.06 2.55
CA ALA A 26 -3.80 -7.19 2.72
C ALA A 26 -3.14 -8.55 2.40
N TYR A 27 -2.07 -8.57 1.62
CA TYR A 27 -1.34 -9.81 1.32
C TYR A 27 -0.69 -10.40 2.57
N GLN A 28 -0.39 -11.69 2.47
CA GLN A 28 0.22 -12.43 3.57
C GLN A 28 1.52 -11.76 4.05
N THR A 29 1.55 -11.47 5.35
CA THR A 29 2.69 -10.84 6.02
C THR A 29 3.17 -11.75 7.18
N PRO A 30 4.45 -12.19 7.18
CA PRO A 30 5.44 -12.02 6.11
C PRO A 30 5.08 -12.84 4.85
N PRO A 31 5.48 -12.41 3.64
CA PRO A 31 5.18 -13.12 2.42
C PRO A 31 5.90 -14.48 2.36
N ALA A 32 5.17 -15.53 1.99
CA ALA A 32 5.75 -16.87 1.84
C ALA A 32 6.67 -16.99 0.61
N SER A 33 6.47 -16.12 -0.39
CA SER A 33 7.26 -16.07 -1.63
C SER A 33 7.22 -14.68 -2.25
N LEU A 34 8.25 -14.35 -3.03
CA LEU A 34 8.33 -13.15 -3.85
C LEU A 34 8.42 -13.54 -5.34
N PRO A 35 7.91 -12.70 -6.24
CA PRO A 35 7.16 -11.46 -5.99
C PRO A 35 5.75 -11.72 -5.46
N VAL A 36 5.20 -10.75 -4.71
CA VAL A 36 3.78 -10.71 -4.33
C VAL A 36 2.95 -10.41 -5.58
N THR A 37 1.88 -11.17 -5.80
CA THR A 37 0.96 -11.04 -6.94
C THR A 37 -0.48 -11.10 -6.48
N GLU A 38 -1.46 -10.85 -7.37
CA GLU A 38 -2.88 -10.93 -7.04
C GLU A 38 -3.33 -12.30 -6.51
N SER A 39 -2.59 -13.37 -6.86
CA SER A 39 -2.85 -14.72 -6.37
C SER A 39 -2.24 -15.02 -5.00
N THR A 40 -1.43 -14.13 -4.46
CA THR A 40 -0.89 -14.27 -3.10
C THR A 40 -2.03 -14.27 -2.09
N VAL A 41 -1.95 -15.17 -1.11
CA VAL A 41 -2.95 -15.31 -0.04
C VAL A 41 -3.10 -13.98 0.70
N LEU A 42 -4.32 -13.66 1.11
CA LEU A 42 -4.62 -12.51 1.97
C LEU A 42 -4.59 -12.98 3.43
N ASP A 43 -3.62 -12.50 4.17
CA ASP A 43 -3.47 -12.81 5.59
C ASP A 43 -2.54 -11.79 6.28
N ASN A 44 -3.08 -11.00 7.19
CA ASN A 44 -2.28 -10.07 7.97
C ASN A 44 -2.67 -10.15 9.45
N PRO A 45 -1.94 -10.92 10.25
CA PRO A 45 -2.26 -11.09 11.67
C PRO A 45 -1.90 -9.86 12.53
N VAL A 46 -1.05 -8.97 12.02
CA VAL A 46 -0.46 -7.89 12.80
C VAL A 46 -1.29 -6.62 12.75
N TRP A 47 -1.68 -6.18 11.55
CA TRP A 47 -2.24 -4.84 11.37
C TRP A 47 -3.77 -4.87 11.19
N GLU A 48 -4.49 -4.20 12.08
CA GLU A 48 -5.97 -4.14 12.04
C GLU A 48 -6.51 -3.52 10.74
N TYR A 49 -5.84 -2.49 10.23
CA TYR A 49 -6.19 -1.89 8.94
C TYR A 49 -6.23 -2.93 7.83
N SER A 50 -5.21 -3.76 7.72
CA SER A 50 -5.10 -4.82 6.70
C SER A 50 -6.19 -5.87 6.88
N ARG A 51 -6.47 -6.32 8.12
CA ARG A 51 -7.58 -7.24 8.41
C ARG A 51 -8.93 -6.66 7.98
N ASN A 52 -9.14 -5.36 8.21
CA ASN A 52 -10.36 -4.68 7.77
C ASN A 52 -10.47 -4.62 6.24
N LYS A 53 -9.34 -4.41 5.51
CA LYS A 53 -9.32 -4.48 4.05
C LYS A 53 -9.64 -5.89 3.55
N ILE A 54 -9.06 -6.92 4.14
CA ILE A 54 -9.36 -8.33 3.84
C ILE A 54 -10.85 -8.62 4.03
N ALA A 55 -11.43 -8.23 5.15
CA ALA A 55 -12.86 -8.43 5.41
C ALA A 55 -13.76 -7.71 4.39
N CYS A 56 -13.38 -6.52 3.92
CA CYS A 56 -14.07 -5.81 2.85
C CYS A 56 -14.01 -6.58 1.52
N GLU A 57 -12.83 -7.09 1.15
CA GLU A 57 -12.65 -7.87 -0.07
C GLU A 57 -13.44 -9.19 -0.05
N GLU A 58 -13.44 -9.89 1.08
CA GLU A 58 -14.26 -11.09 1.26
C GLU A 58 -15.75 -10.80 1.11
N ARG A 59 -16.23 -9.67 1.68
CA ARG A 59 -17.62 -9.24 1.54
C ARG A 59 -17.98 -8.95 0.08
N LEU A 60 -17.12 -8.23 -0.64
CA LEU A 60 -17.33 -7.91 -2.06
C LEU A 60 -17.28 -9.16 -2.94
N THR A 61 -16.36 -10.08 -2.65
CA THR A 61 -16.28 -11.37 -3.36
C THR A 61 -17.56 -12.19 -3.18
N ARG A 62 -18.11 -12.24 -1.97
CA ARG A 62 -19.41 -12.88 -1.71
C ARG A 62 -20.54 -12.15 -2.45
N ALA A 63 -20.57 -10.82 -2.40
CA ALA A 63 -21.57 -10.02 -3.10
C ALA A 63 -21.55 -10.27 -4.61
N TYR A 64 -20.37 -10.38 -5.22
CA TYR A 64 -20.23 -10.72 -6.63
C TYR A 64 -20.82 -12.10 -6.94
N ARG A 65 -20.46 -13.13 -6.17
CA ARG A 65 -20.89 -14.52 -6.39
C ARG A 65 -22.40 -14.71 -6.18
N ASP A 66 -22.90 -14.23 -5.07
CA ASP A 66 -24.23 -14.59 -4.57
C ASP A 66 -25.29 -13.56 -4.97
N GLU A 67 -24.88 -12.28 -5.12
CA GLU A 67 -25.79 -11.15 -5.30
C GLU A 67 -25.60 -10.45 -6.65
N LYS A 68 -24.63 -10.92 -7.47
CA LYS A 68 -24.25 -10.33 -8.77
C LYS A 68 -23.85 -8.85 -8.66
N PHE A 69 -23.29 -8.46 -7.51
CA PHE A 69 -22.80 -7.10 -7.29
C PHE A 69 -21.54 -6.87 -8.13
N PRO A 70 -21.47 -5.82 -8.99
CA PRO A 70 -20.42 -5.65 -9.97
C PRO A 70 -19.13 -5.05 -9.35
N GLY A 71 -18.55 -5.72 -8.37
CA GLY A 71 -17.35 -5.29 -7.65
C GLY A 71 -16.07 -5.51 -8.44
N THR A 72 -15.14 -4.54 -8.39
CA THR A 72 -13.74 -4.64 -8.82
C THR A 72 -12.88 -4.21 -7.64
N ILE A 73 -11.87 -4.99 -7.31
CA ILE A 73 -10.96 -4.71 -6.19
C ILE A 73 -9.63 -4.19 -6.74
N VAL A 74 -9.11 -3.11 -6.16
CA VAL A 74 -7.81 -2.55 -6.53
C VAL A 74 -6.92 -2.50 -5.29
N ARG A 75 -5.74 -3.09 -5.38
CA ARG A 75 -4.73 -3.11 -4.32
C ARG A 75 -3.56 -2.22 -4.74
N PRO A 76 -3.53 -0.95 -4.32
CA PRO A 76 -2.34 -0.11 -4.50
C PRO A 76 -1.21 -0.59 -3.60
N SER A 77 0.03 -0.42 -4.06
CA SER A 77 1.21 -0.41 -3.20
C SER A 77 1.35 0.96 -2.52
N HIS A 78 2.53 1.31 -2.03
CA HIS A 78 2.80 2.61 -1.44
C HIS A 78 2.73 3.73 -2.49
N THR A 79 1.62 4.43 -2.55
CA THR A 79 1.43 5.56 -3.45
C THR A 79 2.04 6.84 -2.87
N TYR A 80 2.60 7.68 -3.74
CA TYR A 80 3.19 8.96 -3.34
C TYR A 80 2.98 10.04 -4.38
N ASP A 81 3.11 11.30 -3.97
CA ASP A 81 3.15 12.47 -4.84
C ASP A 81 3.82 13.67 -4.13
N ALA A 82 3.68 14.87 -4.75
CA ALA A 82 4.21 16.09 -4.18
C ALA A 82 3.58 16.51 -2.84
N THR A 83 2.43 15.95 -2.47
CA THR A 83 1.73 16.23 -1.19
C THR A 83 1.92 15.12 -0.17
N LEU A 84 2.24 13.90 -0.62
CA LEU A 84 2.45 12.72 0.20
C LEU A 84 3.86 12.16 -0.03
N PHE A 85 4.78 12.55 0.83
CA PHE A 85 6.18 12.14 0.73
C PHE A 85 6.33 10.63 1.08
N PRO A 86 7.12 9.85 0.29
CA PRO A 86 7.16 8.39 0.42
C PRO A 86 8.07 7.91 1.56
N SER A 87 7.90 8.45 2.74
CA SER A 87 8.55 7.95 3.96
C SER A 87 7.78 8.36 5.20
N HIS A 88 7.90 7.57 6.26
CA HIS A 88 7.40 7.98 7.59
C HIS A 88 8.11 9.26 8.04
N GLY A 89 7.34 10.18 8.64
CA GLY A 89 7.83 11.52 8.97
C GLY A 89 7.75 12.53 7.80
N GLY A 90 7.38 12.09 6.61
CA GLY A 90 7.07 12.94 5.47
C GLY A 90 8.23 13.88 5.10
N TYR A 91 7.92 15.13 4.78
CA TYR A 91 8.90 16.15 4.42
C TYR A 91 9.91 16.51 5.52
N THR A 92 9.68 16.12 6.77
CA THR A 92 10.66 16.27 7.85
C THR A 92 11.95 15.51 7.54
N VAL A 93 11.87 14.35 6.90
CA VAL A 93 13.02 13.57 6.47
C VAL A 93 13.86 14.37 5.48
N LEU A 94 13.26 14.91 4.43
CA LEU A 94 13.94 15.74 3.45
C LEU A 94 14.56 17.00 4.06
N HIS A 95 13.84 17.66 4.98
CA HIS A 95 14.34 18.84 5.69
C HIS A 95 15.58 18.50 6.52
N ARG A 96 15.57 17.37 7.23
CA ARG A 96 16.73 16.89 7.99
C ARG A 96 17.94 16.63 7.09
N MET A 97 17.73 15.95 5.95
CA MET A 97 18.79 15.70 4.96
C MET A 97 19.43 17.00 4.48
N ARG A 98 18.61 18.01 4.11
CA ARG A 98 19.10 19.32 3.70
C ARG A 98 19.90 20.08 4.78
N GLN A 99 19.65 19.77 6.06
CA GLN A 99 20.44 20.30 7.18
C GLN A 99 21.67 19.44 7.52
N GLY A 100 21.95 18.38 6.75
CA GLY A 100 23.03 17.45 7.04
C GLY A 100 22.82 16.63 8.33
N LYS A 101 21.56 16.54 8.81
CA LYS A 101 21.20 15.76 9.99
C LYS A 101 20.94 14.29 9.63
N PRO A 102 21.19 13.35 10.56
CA PRO A 102 20.88 11.94 10.31
C PRO A 102 19.36 11.71 10.20
N VAL A 103 19.00 10.73 9.36
CA VAL A 103 17.63 10.24 9.20
C VAL A 103 17.58 8.75 9.53
N VAL A 104 16.49 8.34 10.16
CA VAL A 104 16.30 6.95 10.58
C VAL A 104 15.84 6.11 9.38
N VAL A 105 16.45 4.93 9.23
CA VAL A 105 16.01 3.85 8.34
C VAL A 105 15.72 2.63 9.21
N HIS A 106 14.59 2.00 9.01
CA HIS A 106 14.21 0.81 9.78
C HIS A 106 15.03 -0.42 9.38
N GLY A 107 15.24 -1.32 10.32
CA GLY A 107 16.03 -2.52 10.11
C GLY A 107 17.45 -2.18 9.64
N ASP A 108 17.94 -2.91 8.68
CA ASP A 108 19.20 -2.65 7.98
C ASP A 108 19.01 -1.88 6.65
N GLY A 109 17.75 -1.52 6.34
CA GLY A 109 17.38 -0.81 5.12
C GLY A 109 17.45 -1.65 3.84
N THR A 110 17.58 -2.96 3.93
CA THR A 110 17.68 -3.86 2.75
C THR A 110 16.35 -4.44 2.32
N SER A 111 15.30 -4.35 3.13
CA SER A 111 13.96 -4.80 2.74
C SER A 111 13.49 -4.06 1.48
N LEU A 112 12.88 -4.83 0.58
CA LEU A 112 12.41 -4.33 -0.71
C LEU A 112 11.06 -3.67 -0.57
N TRP A 113 10.88 -2.60 -1.34
CA TRP A 113 9.64 -1.84 -1.36
C TRP A 113 9.31 -1.35 -2.77
N THR A 114 8.02 -1.14 -3.02
CA THR A 114 7.54 -0.61 -4.30
C THR A 114 6.84 0.71 -4.07
N LEU A 115 7.34 1.77 -4.69
CA LEU A 115 6.73 3.10 -4.67
C LEU A 115 6.04 3.37 -5.99
N THR A 116 4.79 3.80 -5.95
CA THR A 116 3.99 4.09 -7.16
C THR A 116 3.56 5.54 -7.16
N HIS A 117 3.99 6.30 -8.17
CA HIS A 117 3.55 7.69 -8.31
C HIS A 117 2.04 7.74 -8.55
N ASN A 118 1.35 8.72 -7.96
CA ASN A 118 -0.11 8.85 -8.04
C ASN A 118 -0.65 8.93 -9.50
N GLN A 119 0.12 9.52 -10.42
CA GLN A 119 -0.26 9.58 -11.84
C GLN A 119 -0.22 8.21 -12.50
N ASP A 120 0.78 7.38 -12.19
CA ASP A 120 0.91 6.03 -12.73
C ASP A 120 -0.21 5.13 -12.17
N PHE A 121 -0.47 5.25 -10.86
CA PHE A 121 -1.63 4.59 -10.26
C PHE A 121 -2.95 5.01 -10.92
N ALA A 122 -3.13 6.32 -11.18
CA ALA A 122 -4.34 6.84 -11.81
C ALA A 122 -4.52 6.32 -13.24
N VAL A 123 -3.45 6.17 -14.02
CA VAL A 123 -3.51 5.57 -15.37
C VAL A 123 -4.04 4.15 -15.31
N GLY A 124 -3.50 3.32 -14.42
CA GLY A 124 -3.97 1.96 -14.20
C GLY A 124 -5.43 1.91 -13.73
N LEU A 125 -5.78 2.75 -12.76
CA LEU A 125 -7.14 2.82 -12.22
C LEU A 125 -8.18 3.25 -13.26
N VAL A 126 -7.88 4.29 -14.05
CA VAL A 126 -8.78 4.77 -15.12
C VAL A 126 -8.99 3.68 -16.19
N GLY A 127 -7.98 2.85 -16.46
CA GLY A 127 -8.10 1.72 -17.38
C GLY A 127 -9.10 0.64 -16.92
N LEU A 128 -9.45 0.63 -15.63
CA LEU A 128 -10.46 -0.29 -15.09
C LEU A 128 -11.89 0.28 -15.14
N PHE A 129 -12.06 1.59 -15.31
CA PHE A 129 -13.38 2.23 -15.31
C PHE A 129 -14.22 1.77 -16.49
N GLY A 130 -15.43 1.27 -16.19
CA GLY A 130 -16.36 0.79 -17.21
C GLY A 130 -15.89 -0.47 -17.94
N ASN A 131 -14.83 -1.12 -17.48
CA ASN A 131 -14.32 -2.36 -18.09
C ASN A 131 -15.08 -3.59 -17.51
N PRO A 132 -15.95 -4.23 -18.30
CA PRO A 132 -16.72 -5.37 -17.79
C PRO A 132 -15.87 -6.59 -17.46
N ARG A 133 -14.64 -6.68 -18.00
CA ARG A 133 -13.70 -7.77 -17.69
C ARG A 133 -13.02 -7.60 -16.33
N ALA A 134 -13.09 -6.41 -15.75
CA ALA A 134 -12.55 -6.14 -14.41
C ALA A 134 -13.53 -6.48 -13.28
N ILE A 135 -14.81 -6.74 -13.63
CA ILE A 135 -15.84 -7.04 -12.64
C ILE A 135 -15.64 -8.46 -12.09
N GLY A 136 -15.58 -8.57 -10.77
CA GLY A 136 -15.38 -9.83 -10.06
C GLY A 136 -13.91 -10.19 -9.82
N ASP A 137 -12.99 -9.34 -10.30
CA ASP A 137 -11.54 -9.55 -10.20
C ASP A 137 -10.85 -8.53 -9.29
N SER A 138 -9.60 -8.83 -8.92
CA SER A 138 -8.71 -7.95 -8.15
C SER A 138 -7.45 -7.62 -8.95
N PHE A 139 -6.98 -6.38 -8.80
CA PHE A 139 -5.85 -5.83 -9.54
C PHE A 139 -4.84 -5.19 -8.59
N HIS A 140 -3.58 -5.57 -8.72
CA HIS A 140 -2.48 -4.93 -8.04
C HIS A 140 -1.89 -3.86 -8.96
N ILE A 141 -2.13 -2.59 -8.64
CA ILE A 141 -1.58 -1.46 -9.41
C ILE A 141 -0.35 -0.93 -8.68
N THR A 142 0.81 -1.18 -9.26
CA THR A 142 2.11 -0.86 -8.67
C THR A 142 3.15 -0.55 -9.74
N SER A 143 4.26 0.09 -9.34
CA SER A 143 5.45 0.23 -10.18
C SER A 143 6.13 -1.13 -10.40
N ASP A 144 6.85 -1.28 -11.51
CA ASP A 144 7.70 -2.44 -11.79
C ASP A 144 9.06 -2.36 -11.06
N GLU A 145 9.36 -1.25 -10.38
CA GLU A 145 10.64 -1.01 -9.74
C GLU A 145 10.62 -1.47 -8.28
N TRP A 146 11.59 -2.30 -7.92
CA TRP A 146 11.81 -2.78 -6.55
C TRP A 146 13.06 -2.14 -5.99
N LEU A 147 12.91 -1.39 -4.91
CA LEU A 147 13.98 -0.65 -4.29
C LEU A 147 14.14 -1.06 -2.82
N SER A 148 15.38 -1.19 -2.36
CA SER A 148 15.60 -1.25 -0.93
C SER A 148 15.36 0.12 -0.30
N TRP A 149 15.04 0.16 0.98
CA TRP A 149 14.87 1.42 1.68
C TRP A 149 16.14 2.27 1.68
N ASN A 150 17.33 1.65 1.70
CA ASN A 150 18.58 2.36 1.51
C ASN A 150 18.65 3.07 0.15
N GLN A 151 18.21 2.41 -0.92
CA GLN A 151 18.16 3.03 -2.26
C GLN A 151 17.13 4.18 -2.30
N ILE A 152 15.94 3.98 -1.73
CA ILE A 152 14.88 5.01 -1.67
C ILE A 152 15.42 6.28 -1.00
N TYR A 153 16.01 6.16 0.19
CA TYR A 153 16.55 7.32 0.91
C TYR A 153 17.72 7.99 0.17
N ASN A 154 18.58 7.19 -0.49
CA ASN A 154 19.67 7.75 -1.28
C ASN A 154 19.15 8.48 -2.55
N PHE A 155 18.14 7.96 -3.23
CA PHE A 155 17.52 8.66 -4.37
C PHE A 155 16.84 9.96 -3.94
N ILE A 156 16.20 9.98 -2.79
CA ILE A 156 15.62 11.21 -2.21
C ILE A 156 16.73 12.24 -1.95
N ALA A 157 17.83 11.83 -1.34
CA ALA A 157 18.96 12.73 -1.08
C ALA A 157 19.61 13.24 -2.37
N GLN A 158 19.81 12.38 -3.35
CA GLN A 158 20.34 12.73 -4.66
C GLN A 158 19.45 13.75 -5.37
N ALA A 159 18.13 13.51 -5.40
CA ALA A 159 17.16 14.44 -5.98
C ALA A 159 17.15 15.80 -5.26
N ALA A 160 17.46 15.82 -3.97
CA ALA A 160 17.58 17.04 -3.18
C ALA A 160 18.95 17.75 -3.30
N GLY A 161 19.91 17.16 -4.00
CA GLY A 161 21.27 17.67 -4.13
C GLY A 161 22.09 17.61 -2.84
N VAL A 162 21.82 16.63 -1.97
CA VAL A 162 22.50 16.44 -0.68
C VAL A 162 22.93 15.00 -0.49
N GLU A 163 23.76 14.74 0.52
CA GLU A 163 24.16 13.40 0.94
C GLU A 163 23.29 12.91 2.10
N ALA A 164 22.81 11.66 2.03
CA ALA A 164 22.03 11.04 3.11
C ALA A 164 22.94 10.54 4.23
N LYS A 165 22.65 10.89 5.47
CA LYS A 165 23.26 10.30 6.67
C LYS A 165 22.25 9.34 7.29
N LEU A 166 22.30 8.07 6.87
CA LEU A 166 21.36 7.04 7.30
C LEU A 166 21.78 6.46 8.66
N VAL A 167 20.81 6.33 9.56
CA VAL A 167 20.97 5.63 10.85
C VAL A 167 19.98 4.49 10.89
N HIS A 168 20.51 3.26 10.91
CA HIS A 168 19.70 2.05 10.92
C HIS A 168 19.29 1.70 12.34
N ILE A 169 17.98 1.52 12.54
CA ILE A 169 17.38 1.19 13.83
C ILE A 169 16.48 -0.05 13.65
N PRO A 170 16.62 -1.09 14.49
CA PRO A 170 15.73 -2.25 14.44
C PRO A 170 14.25 -1.87 14.48
N SER A 171 13.44 -2.51 13.65
CA SER A 171 12.00 -2.20 13.53
C SER A 171 11.26 -2.36 14.85
N GLU A 172 11.62 -3.34 15.66
CA GLU A 172 11.04 -3.58 16.98
C GLU A 172 11.34 -2.43 17.96
N LEU A 173 12.51 -1.83 17.84
CA LEU A 173 12.88 -0.68 18.67
C LEU A 173 12.11 0.56 18.23
N ILE A 174 11.95 0.76 16.91
CA ILE A 174 11.09 1.84 16.38
C ILE A 174 9.66 1.65 16.89
N ALA A 175 9.10 0.45 16.80
CA ALA A 175 7.74 0.14 17.24
C ALA A 175 7.51 0.40 18.74
N ALA A 176 8.55 0.27 19.56
CA ALA A 176 8.48 0.58 20.98
C ALA A 176 8.34 2.09 21.27
N TYR A 177 8.87 2.95 20.39
CA TYR A 177 8.81 4.42 20.54
C TYR A 177 7.71 5.07 19.72
N ASP A 178 7.40 4.51 18.56
CA ASP A 178 6.38 4.98 17.63
C ASP A 178 5.51 3.79 17.19
N PRO A 179 4.46 3.47 17.97
CA PRO A 179 3.58 2.34 17.67
C PRO A 179 2.85 2.46 16.33
N GLU A 180 2.58 3.68 15.85
CA GLU A 180 1.93 3.90 14.57
C GLU A 180 2.84 3.48 13.40
N TRP A 181 4.08 3.94 13.42
CA TRP A 181 5.08 3.49 12.46
C TRP A 181 5.39 2.00 12.62
N GLY A 182 5.50 1.53 13.88
CA GLY A 182 5.73 0.13 14.19
C GLY A 182 4.69 -0.80 13.60
N ASN A 183 3.41 -0.46 13.65
CA ASN A 183 2.33 -1.26 13.04
C ASN A 183 2.52 -1.42 11.54
N SER A 184 2.90 -0.37 10.83
CA SER A 184 3.19 -0.46 9.40
C SER A 184 4.47 -1.24 9.11
N LEU A 185 5.53 -1.09 9.91
CA LEU A 185 6.80 -1.80 9.71
C LEU A 185 6.73 -3.30 9.99
N LEU A 186 5.89 -3.73 10.93
CA LEU A 186 5.75 -5.13 11.32
C LEU A 186 4.57 -5.82 10.62
N GLY A 187 3.67 -5.03 10.04
CA GLY A 187 2.43 -5.50 9.42
C GLY A 187 2.34 -5.30 7.92
N ASP A 188 3.40 -4.82 7.27
CA ASP A 188 3.38 -4.52 5.83
C ASP A 188 4.57 -5.14 5.08
#